data_65fafb89f41bdef44f871ca7cba8ed1c
#
_entry.id   65fafb89f41bdef44f871ca7cba8ed1c
#
_cell.length_a   1.000
_cell.length_b   1.000
_cell.length_c   1.000
_cell.angle_alpha   90.00
_cell.angle_beta   90.00
_cell.angle_gamma   90.00
#
_symmetry.space_group_name_H-M   'P 1'
#
loop_
_entity.id
_entity.type
_entity.pdbx_description
1 polymer ?
#
loop_
_entity_poly.entity_id
_entity_poly.type
_entity_poly.pdbx_seq_one_letter_code
_entity_poly.pdbx_strand_id
1 'polypeptide(L)'
;MRPMSSAADSAPEQLTLAQALRDLGPLQFVNGLIGFIFAATGPVAIVLSVATSAHLSDAQIASWIFACFFINGALTLFMTWRYRQPLCFFWTIPGTVLAGQGLAHLSFAEVVGCYYASSLLILIVGATGLAKRALDWIPMPIVMGMVAGVFLRFGLDVVRALNGDPLLGWAMLVTFFALSASDRIARMIPPILGALIVGAIILIVTPRVGAQALGGLALARPQLAGAAFSWQAMIELVVPLAITGLGVEKAPGFPILQGGGRKP
;
A
#
# COMPACT_ATOMS: atom_id res chain seq x y z
N MET A 1 40.47 -15.61 33.64
CA MET A 1 39.61 -14.44 33.48
C MET A 1 40.11 -13.65 32.29
N ARG A 2 39.46 -13.76 31.13
CA ARG A 2 39.72 -12.89 29.96
C ARG A 2 38.75 -11.73 30.05
N PRO A 3 39.16 -10.47 29.86
CA PRO A 3 38.28 -9.34 29.86
C PRO A 3 37.35 -9.44 28.63
N MET A 4 36.04 -9.36 28.86
CA MET A 4 35.06 -9.20 27.81
C MET A 4 35.31 -7.84 27.16
N SER A 5 35.81 -7.89 25.92
CA SER A 5 35.96 -6.72 25.07
C SER A 5 34.57 -6.11 24.85
N SER A 6 34.45 -4.85 25.24
CA SER A 6 33.32 -3.94 25.04
C SER A 6 32.92 -3.88 23.56
N ALA A 7 31.84 -4.54 23.21
CA ALA A 7 31.15 -4.34 21.94
C ALA A 7 30.18 -3.16 22.07
N ALA A 8 30.64 -2.04 22.61
CA ALA A 8 29.93 -0.78 22.66
C ALA A 8 30.75 0.26 21.93
N ASP A 9 30.22 0.78 20.86
CA ASP A 9 30.69 1.88 19.98
C ASP A 9 31.13 1.48 18.57
N SER A 10 30.30 0.73 17.86
CA SER A 10 30.28 0.89 16.41
C SER A 10 29.21 1.95 16.08
N ALA A 11 29.67 3.21 15.93
CA ALA A 11 28.85 4.24 15.29
C ALA A 11 28.28 3.68 13.99
N PRO A 12 27.01 3.96 13.64
CA PRO A 12 26.39 3.41 12.44
C PRO A 12 27.25 3.81 11.24
N GLU A 13 27.87 2.81 10.63
CA GLU A 13 28.74 2.97 9.47
C GLU A 13 28.01 3.81 8.41
N GLN A 14 28.66 4.85 7.94
CA GLN A 14 28.06 5.79 7.01
C GLN A 14 27.93 5.10 5.65
N LEU A 15 26.78 4.46 5.40
CA LEU A 15 26.44 3.90 4.10
C LEU A 15 26.50 5.01 3.05
N THR A 16 27.55 4.98 2.26
CA THR A 16 27.68 5.87 1.11
C THR A 16 26.70 5.40 0.03
N LEU A 17 26.18 6.31 -0.78
CA LEU A 17 25.25 5.98 -1.87
C LEU A 17 25.85 4.93 -2.82
N ALA A 18 27.19 4.95 -3.00
CA ALA A 18 27.93 3.95 -3.75
C ALA A 18 27.91 2.55 -3.10
N GLN A 19 27.90 2.46 -1.78
CA GLN A 19 27.77 1.20 -1.03
C GLN A 19 26.33 0.67 -1.16
N ALA A 20 25.33 1.52 -1.00
CA ALA A 20 23.92 1.14 -1.18
C ALA A 20 23.65 0.61 -2.59
N LEU A 21 24.22 1.23 -3.63
CA LEU A 21 24.11 0.75 -5.01
C LEU A 21 24.89 -0.56 -5.24
N ARG A 22 26.00 -0.78 -4.55
CA ARG A 22 26.80 -2.00 -4.63
C ARG A 22 26.13 -3.18 -3.92
N ASP A 23 25.36 -2.89 -2.87
CA ASP A 23 24.59 -3.86 -2.11
C ASP A 23 23.25 -4.21 -2.77
N LEU A 24 22.85 -3.47 -3.83
CA LEU A 24 21.73 -3.80 -4.70
C LEU A 24 22.05 -5.03 -5.56
N GLY A 25 22.01 -6.20 -4.90
CA GLY A 25 22.19 -7.48 -5.58
C GLY A 25 20.93 -7.93 -6.33
N PRO A 26 21.05 -9.00 -7.15
CA PRO A 26 19.90 -9.55 -7.89
C PRO A 26 18.74 -9.96 -6.99
N LEU A 27 19.01 -10.42 -5.76
CA LEU A 27 17.99 -10.83 -4.81
C LEU A 27 17.15 -9.64 -4.34
N GLN A 28 17.77 -8.51 -4.03
CA GLN A 28 17.09 -7.29 -3.62
C GLN A 28 16.23 -6.73 -4.76
N PHE A 29 16.73 -6.78 -5.98
CA PHE A 29 15.98 -6.38 -7.17
C PHE A 29 14.75 -7.27 -7.39
N VAL A 30 14.91 -8.59 -7.31
CA VAL A 30 13.78 -9.54 -7.46
C VAL A 30 12.75 -9.34 -6.36
N ASN A 31 13.15 -9.18 -5.12
CA ASN A 31 12.23 -8.92 -4.01
C ASN A 31 11.49 -7.58 -4.20
N GLY A 32 12.18 -6.55 -4.64
CA GLY A 32 11.57 -5.26 -4.97
C GLY A 32 10.58 -5.36 -6.12
N LEU A 33 10.92 -6.12 -7.16
CA LEU A 33 10.03 -6.37 -8.30
C LEU A 33 8.77 -7.14 -7.89
N ILE A 34 8.89 -8.17 -7.05
CA ILE A 34 7.76 -8.93 -6.51
C ILE A 34 6.85 -7.99 -5.69
N GLY A 35 7.43 -7.17 -4.80
CA GLY A 35 6.69 -6.19 -4.02
C GLY A 35 5.97 -5.16 -4.91
N PHE A 36 6.63 -4.68 -5.96
CA PHE A 36 6.04 -3.76 -6.93
C PHE A 36 4.87 -4.41 -7.68
N ILE A 37 5.04 -5.62 -8.21
CA ILE A 37 3.97 -6.35 -8.91
C ILE A 37 2.78 -6.58 -7.99
N PHE A 38 3.03 -6.99 -6.74
CA PHE A 38 1.97 -7.16 -5.75
C PHE A 38 1.21 -5.85 -5.52
N ALA A 39 1.93 -4.75 -5.29
CA ALA A 39 1.34 -3.43 -5.05
C ALA A 39 0.59 -2.90 -6.28
N ALA A 40 1.13 -3.12 -7.49
CA ALA A 40 0.54 -2.65 -8.73
C ALA A 40 -0.70 -3.44 -9.17
N THR A 41 -0.89 -4.65 -8.66
CA THR A 41 -2.03 -5.50 -9.05
C THR A 41 -3.18 -5.46 -8.04
N GLY A 42 -2.94 -5.88 -6.80
CA GLY A 42 -3.99 -5.94 -5.77
C GLY A 42 -4.45 -4.55 -5.31
N PRO A 43 -3.61 -3.80 -4.63
CA PRO A 43 -3.98 -2.49 -4.08
C PRO A 43 -4.41 -1.45 -5.12
N VAL A 44 -3.81 -1.43 -6.31
CA VAL A 44 -4.21 -0.51 -7.39
C VAL A 44 -5.63 -0.80 -7.88
N ALA A 45 -6.03 -2.07 -7.93
CA ALA A 45 -7.40 -2.43 -8.30
C ALA A 45 -8.44 -1.76 -7.38
N ILE A 46 -8.09 -1.55 -6.10
CA ILE A 46 -8.96 -0.85 -5.15
C ILE A 46 -9.06 0.64 -5.49
N VAL A 47 -7.93 1.28 -5.77
CA VAL A 47 -7.91 2.69 -6.19
C VAL A 47 -8.72 2.86 -7.46
N LEU A 48 -8.55 1.98 -8.45
CA LEU A 48 -9.32 1.99 -9.69
C LEU A 48 -10.82 1.77 -9.45
N SER A 49 -11.19 0.79 -8.62
CA SER A 49 -12.58 0.51 -8.28
C SER A 49 -13.25 1.72 -7.61
N VAL A 50 -12.58 2.35 -6.66
CA VAL A 50 -13.07 3.56 -5.98
C VAL A 50 -13.18 4.72 -6.97
N ALA A 51 -12.14 4.95 -7.76
CA ALA A 51 -12.08 6.08 -8.68
C ALA A 51 -13.12 5.98 -9.80
N THR A 52 -13.33 4.77 -10.36
CA THR A 52 -14.36 4.53 -11.39
C THR A 52 -15.76 4.63 -10.82
N SER A 53 -16.00 4.13 -9.60
CA SER A 53 -17.29 4.27 -8.91
C SER A 53 -17.64 5.72 -8.60
N ALA A 54 -16.63 6.56 -8.38
CA ALA A 54 -16.76 7.99 -8.14
C ALA A 54 -16.76 8.83 -9.44
N HIS A 55 -16.74 8.19 -10.61
CA HIS A 55 -16.72 8.85 -11.92
C HIS A 55 -15.57 9.87 -12.08
N LEU A 56 -14.40 9.57 -11.49
CA LEU A 56 -13.22 10.41 -11.64
C LEU A 56 -12.70 10.37 -13.07
N SER A 57 -12.16 11.49 -13.54
CA SER A 57 -11.53 11.56 -14.87
C SER A 57 -10.22 10.74 -14.89
N ASP A 58 -9.83 10.27 -16.07
CA ASP A 58 -8.58 9.52 -16.28
C ASP A 58 -7.36 10.29 -15.76
N ALA A 59 -7.34 11.62 -15.89
CA ALA A 59 -6.28 12.46 -15.38
C ALA A 59 -6.22 12.49 -13.84
N GLN A 60 -7.36 12.48 -13.16
CA GLN A 60 -7.43 12.39 -11.70
C GLN A 60 -6.99 11.01 -11.22
N ILE A 61 -7.42 9.94 -11.89
CA ILE A 61 -7.01 8.55 -11.60
C ILE A 61 -5.50 8.41 -11.79
N ALA A 62 -4.95 8.87 -12.91
CA ALA A 62 -3.53 8.84 -13.18
C ALA A 62 -2.73 9.63 -12.14
N SER A 63 -3.23 10.79 -11.71
CA SER A 63 -2.60 11.62 -10.67
C SER A 63 -2.60 10.92 -9.32
N TRP A 64 -3.70 10.25 -8.96
CA TRP A 64 -3.80 9.49 -7.73
C TRP A 64 -2.81 8.32 -7.70
N ILE A 65 -2.77 7.51 -8.76
CA ILE A 65 -1.82 6.41 -8.90
C ILE A 65 -0.37 6.92 -8.91
N PHE A 66 -0.08 8.02 -9.59
CA PHE A 66 1.23 8.66 -9.58
C PHE A 66 1.67 9.03 -8.16
N ALA A 67 0.78 9.63 -7.37
CA ALA A 67 1.06 9.96 -5.98
C ALA A 67 1.32 8.70 -5.14
N CYS A 68 0.52 7.66 -5.31
CA CYS A 68 0.66 6.40 -4.59
C CYS A 68 2.00 5.70 -4.84
N PHE A 69 2.51 5.74 -6.05
CA PHE A 69 3.75 5.02 -6.39
C PHE A 69 4.97 5.92 -6.42
N PHE A 70 4.91 7.00 -7.19
CA PHE A 70 6.09 7.83 -7.43
C PHE A 70 6.44 8.68 -6.20
N ILE A 71 5.47 9.40 -5.65
CA ILE A 71 5.72 10.29 -4.49
C ILE A 71 6.04 9.45 -3.25
N ASN A 72 5.28 8.41 -2.97
CA ASN A 72 5.56 7.52 -1.83
C ASN A 72 6.89 6.76 -1.99
N GLY A 73 7.22 6.34 -3.22
CA GLY A 73 8.51 5.71 -3.53
C GLY A 73 9.69 6.66 -3.29
N ALA A 74 9.59 7.89 -3.78
CA ALA A 74 10.60 8.93 -3.56
C ALA A 74 10.75 9.27 -2.07
N LEU A 75 9.63 9.38 -1.35
CA LEU A 75 9.63 9.63 0.10
C LEU A 75 10.26 8.46 0.87
N THR A 76 9.91 7.22 0.51
CA THR A 76 10.48 6.00 1.09
C THR A 76 12.01 5.97 0.91
N LEU A 77 12.50 6.23 -0.29
CA LEU A 77 13.94 6.27 -0.57
C LEU A 77 14.63 7.37 0.23
N PHE A 78 14.07 8.58 0.22
CA PHE A 78 14.63 9.73 0.93
C PHE A 78 14.68 9.48 2.45
N MET A 79 13.59 9.02 3.04
CA MET A 79 13.51 8.77 4.48
C MET A 79 14.38 7.59 4.92
N THR A 80 14.39 6.50 4.16
CA THR A 80 15.27 5.34 4.42
C THR A 80 16.74 5.76 4.38
N TRP A 81 17.13 6.57 3.41
CA TRP A 81 18.47 7.10 3.32
C TRP A 81 18.81 8.07 4.47
N ARG A 82 17.86 8.99 4.82
CA ARG A 82 18.06 10.02 5.86
C ARG A 82 18.14 9.42 7.27
N TYR A 83 17.29 8.45 7.58
CA TYR A 83 17.23 7.84 8.91
C TYR A 83 17.99 6.52 9.02
N ARG A 84 18.49 5.99 7.92
CA ARG A 84 19.24 4.71 7.86
C ARG A 84 18.46 3.54 8.48
N GLN A 85 17.17 3.54 8.29
CA GLN A 85 16.25 2.50 8.74
C GLN A 85 15.39 2.07 7.56
N PRO A 86 15.01 0.79 7.46
CA PRO A 86 14.12 0.31 6.42
C PRO A 86 12.71 0.87 6.68
N LEU A 87 12.47 2.10 6.25
CA LEU A 87 11.17 2.75 6.32
C LEU A 87 10.45 2.54 5.00
N CYS A 88 9.17 2.20 5.06
CA CYS A 88 8.32 2.06 3.89
C CYS A 88 7.10 2.96 4.06
N PHE A 89 6.96 3.93 3.16
CA PHE A 89 5.79 4.79 3.09
C PHE A 89 4.88 4.28 1.98
N PHE A 90 3.65 4.00 2.34
CA PHE A 90 2.67 3.47 1.42
C PHE A 90 1.30 4.11 1.69
N TRP A 91 0.39 4.07 0.73
CA TRP A 91 -0.97 4.56 0.98
C TRP A 91 -1.76 3.52 1.78
N THR A 92 -2.74 3.99 2.54
CA THR A 92 -3.58 3.12 3.35
C THR A 92 -4.78 2.61 2.56
N ILE A 93 -4.91 1.29 2.45
CA ILE A 93 -6.05 0.65 1.79
C ILE A 93 -7.38 1.02 2.48
N PRO A 94 -7.51 0.92 3.82
CA PRO A 94 -8.72 1.38 4.50
C PRO A 94 -9.03 2.85 4.27
N GLY A 95 -8.00 3.71 4.23
CA GLY A 95 -8.18 5.13 3.90
C GLY A 95 -8.70 5.36 2.48
N THR A 96 -8.24 4.56 1.51
CA THR A 96 -8.75 4.61 0.14
C THR A 96 -10.25 4.24 0.07
N VAL A 97 -10.67 3.21 0.80
CA VAL A 97 -12.08 2.80 0.86
C VAL A 97 -12.94 3.84 1.55
N LEU A 98 -12.45 4.46 2.63
CA LEU A 98 -13.13 5.59 3.30
C LEU A 98 -13.29 6.79 2.37
N ALA A 99 -12.22 7.14 1.64
CA ALA A 99 -12.30 8.19 0.62
C ALA A 99 -13.35 7.87 -0.45
N GLY A 100 -13.45 6.59 -0.86
CA GLY A 100 -14.47 6.14 -1.81
C GLY A 100 -15.90 6.31 -1.30
N GLN A 101 -16.12 6.09 -0.02
CA GLN A 101 -17.44 6.34 0.60
C GLN A 101 -17.75 7.85 0.61
N GLY A 102 -16.78 8.69 0.93
CA GLY A 102 -16.93 10.13 0.87
C GLY A 102 -17.19 10.64 -0.56
N LEU A 103 -16.47 10.12 -1.54
CA LEU A 103 -16.64 10.48 -2.96
C LEU A 103 -18.03 10.16 -3.53
N ALA A 104 -18.85 9.37 -2.85
CA ALA A 104 -20.24 9.14 -3.26
C ALA A 104 -21.11 10.42 -3.18
N HIS A 105 -20.72 11.40 -2.37
CA HIS A 105 -21.49 12.65 -2.14
C HIS A 105 -20.62 13.90 -1.97
N LEU A 106 -19.29 13.74 -1.85
CA LEU A 106 -18.32 14.83 -1.78
C LEU A 106 -17.57 14.96 -3.10
N SER A 107 -17.14 16.16 -3.43
CA SER A 107 -16.27 16.40 -4.57
C SER A 107 -14.86 15.85 -4.34
N PHE A 108 -14.16 15.53 -5.41
CA PHE A 108 -12.76 15.10 -5.32
C PHE A 108 -11.85 16.13 -4.62
N ALA A 109 -12.11 17.43 -4.84
CA ALA A 109 -11.38 18.51 -4.18
C ALA A 109 -11.60 18.54 -2.65
N GLU A 110 -12.80 18.23 -2.18
CA GLU A 110 -13.10 18.14 -0.74
C GLU A 110 -12.40 16.94 -0.10
N VAL A 111 -12.36 15.79 -0.78
CA VAL A 111 -11.62 14.61 -0.30
C VAL A 111 -10.12 14.90 -0.25
N VAL A 112 -9.56 15.61 -1.23
CA VAL A 112 -8.16 16.09 -1.18
C VAL A 112 -7.94 17.01 0.01
N GLY A 113 -8.86 17.92 0.28
CA GLY A 113 -8.84 18.78 1.47
C GLY A 113 -8.82 17.99 2.77
N CYS A 114 -9.60 16.91 2.86
CA CYS A 114 -9.60 16.01 4.01
C CYS A 114 -8.27 15.29 4.20
N TYR A 115 -7.60 14.87 3.13
CA TYR A 115 -6.25 14.30 3.22
C TYR A 115 -5.24 15.31 3.77
N TYR A 116 -5.27 16.57 3.34
CA TYR A 116 -4.41 17.61 3.90
C TYR A 116 -4.71 17.87 5.38
N ALA A 117 -5.98 17.97 5.75
CA ALA A 117 -6.38 18.20 7.14
C ALA A 117 -5.99 17.01 8.04
N SER A 118 -6.20 15.77 7.57
CA SER A 118 -5.79 14.56 8.29
C SER A 118 -4.26 14.49 8.46
N SER A 119 -3.52 14.83 7.42
CA SER A 119 -2.05 14.87 7.46
C SER A 119 -1.55 15.92 8.44
N LEU A 120 -2.17 17.10 8.46
CA LEU A 120 -1.86 18.16 9.42
C LEU A 120 -2.18 17.71 10.86
N LEU A 121 -3.30 17.05 11.08
CA LEU A 121 -3.68 16.50 12.37
C LEU A 121 -2.65 15.48 12.86
N ILE A 122 -2.24 14.55 11.99
CA ILE A 122 -1.22 13.54 12.29
C ILE A 122 0.13 14.23 12.59
N LEU A 123 0.49 15.25 11.83
CA LEU A 123 1.71 16.02 12.04
C LEU A 123 1.72 16.72 13.41
N ILE A 124 0.61 17.35 13.79
CA ILE A 124 0.47 18.00 15.10
C ILE A 124 0.59 16.97 16.22
N VAL A 125 -0.12 15.84 16.10
CA VAL A 125 -0.07 14.76 17.09
C VAL A 125 1.34 14.16 17.18
N GLY A 126 2.04 14.02 16.06
CA GLY A 126 3.42 13.55 16.00
C GLY A 126 4.41 14.55 16.63
N ALA A 127 4.31 15.84 16.26
CA ALA A 127 5.19 16.88 16.74
C ALA A 127 5.04 17.18 18.25
N THR A 128 3.82 17.03 18.77
CA THR A 128 3.56 17.21 20.23
C THR A 128 4.00 16.02 21.08
N GLY A 129 4.46 14.91 20.47
CA GLY A 129 4.79 13.67 21.17
C GLY A 129 3.57 12.92 21.73
N LEU A 130 2.37 13.40 21.44
CA LEU A 130 1.11 12.78 21.87
C LEU A 130 0.75 11.53 21.03
N ALA A 131 1.52 11.24 19.97
CA ALA A 131 1.26 10.11 19.09
C ALA A 131 1.15 8.79 19.86
N LYS A 132 2.06 8.53 20.81
CA LYS A 132 1.99 7.34 21.66
C LYS A 132 0.71 7.29 22.47
N ARG A 133 0.34 8.42 23.12
CA ARG A 133 -0.92 8.49 23.91
C ARG A 133 -2.15 8.32 23.02
N ALA A 134 -2.18 9.00 21.86
CA ALA A 134 -3.28 8.86 20.91
C ALA A 134 -3.44 7.40 20.45
N LEU A 135 -2.33 6.71 20.17
CA LEU A 135 -2.32 5.30 19.80
C LEU A 135 -2.76 4.36 20.95
N ASP A 136 -2.41 4.70 22.20
CA ASP A 136 -2.82 3.92 23.37
C ASP A 136 -4.31 4.13 23.70
N TRP A 137 -4.90 5.26 23.33
CA TRP A 137 -6.31 5.58 23.48
C TRP A 137 -7.20 4.88 22.44
N ILE A 138 -6.66 4.50 21.31
CA ILE A 138 -7.42 3.79 20.27
C ILE A 138 -7.46 2.31 20.62
N PRO A 139 -8.62 1.76 21.01
CA PRO A 139 -8.73 0.33 21.33
C PRO A 139 -8.45 -0.52 20.09
N MET A 140 -7.47 -1.41 20.18
CA MET A 140 -7.11 -2.32 19.07
C MET A 140 -8.31 -3.08 18.47
N PRO A 141 -9.32 -3.53 19.25
CA PRO A 141 -10.51 -4.18 18.68
C PRO A 141 -11.27 -3.30 17.68
N ILE A 142 -11.33 -1.98 17.90
CA ILE A 142 -12.00 -1.05 16.99
C ILE A 142 -11.22 -0.97 15.66
N VAL A 143 -9.89 -0.81 15.74
CA VAL A 143 -9.04 -0.80 14.54
C VAL A 143 -9.17 -2.10 13.76
N MET A 144 -9.08 -3.23 14.45
CA MET A 144 -9.23 -4.54 13.83
C MET A 144 -10.63 -4.77 13.25
N GLY A 145 -11.68 -4.26 13.89
CA GLY A 145 -13.04 -4.27 13.35
C GLY A 145 -13.18 -3.47 12.06
N MET A 146 -12.59 -2.28 12.00
CA MET A 146 -12.54 -1.45 10.78
C MET A 146 -11.79 -2.18 9.66
N VAL A 147 -10.62 -2.74 9.96
CA VAL A 147 -9.82 -3.50 8.99
C VAL A 147 -10.61 -4.71 8.50
N ALA A 148 -11.21 -5.48 9.40
CA ALA A 148 -12.03 -6.64 9.04
C ALA A 148 -13.22 -6.25 8.15
N GLY A 149 -13.91 -5.15 8.47
CA GLY A 149 -15.02 -4.63 7.65
C GLY A 149 -14.60 -4.26 6.23
N VAL A 150 -13.44 -3.63 6.08
CA VAL A 150 -12.86 -3.30 4.77
C VAL A 150 -12.48 -4.57 4.01
N PHE A 151 -11.76 -5.48 4.65
CA PHE A 151 -11.29 -6.72 4.01
C PHE A 151 -12.43 -7.71 3.70
N LEU A 152 -13.54 -7.67 4.45
CA LEU A 152 -14.73 -8.45 4.13
C LEU A 152 -15.25 -8.13 2.72
N ARG A 153 -15.20 -6.87 2.32
CA ARG A 153 -15.62 -6.44 0.99
C ARG A 153 -14.78 -7.11 -0.10
N PHE A 154 -13.46 -7.21 0.10
CA PHE A 154 -12.59 -7.94 -0.84
C PHE A 154 -12.89 -9.43 -0.90
N GLY A 155 -13.21 -10.05 0.25
CA GLY A 155 -13.66 -11.44 0.28
C GLY A 155 -14.95 -11.64 -0.53
N LEU A 156 -15.91 -10.72 -0.43
CA LEU A 156 -17.12 -10.74 -1.25
C LEU A 156 -16.83 -10.53 -2.74
N ASP A 157 -15.86 -9.68 -3.07
CA ASP A 157 -15.46 -9.42 -4.46
C ASP A 157 -14.80 -10.65 -5.11
N VAL A 158 -14.12 -11.50 -4.35
CA VAL A 158 -13.65 -12.80 -4.83
C VAL A 158 -14.85 -13.66 -5.28
N VAL A 159 -15.90 -13.75 -4.46
CA VAL A 159 -17.11 -14.52 -4.81
C VAL A 159 -17.80 -13.92 -6.03
N ARG A 160 -17.86 -12.60 -6.15
CA ARG A 160 -18.41 -11.93 -7.34
C ARG A 160 -17.58 -12.22 -8.59
N ALA A 161 -16.25 -12.18 -8.48
CA ALA A 161 -15.35 -12.49 -9.58
C ALA A 161 -15.51 -13.95 -10.05
N LEU A 162 -15.67 -14.89 -9.12
CA LEU A 162 -15.93 -16.31 -9.45
C LEU A 162 -17.25 -16.50 -10.19
N ASN A 163 -18.27 -15.70 -9.91
CA ASN A 163 -19.56 -15.75 -10.61
C ASN A 163 -19.53 -14.97 -11.93
N GLY A 164 -18.78 -13.87 -12.00
CA GLY A 164 -18.69 -13.01 -13.20
C GLY A 164 -17.87 -13.62 -14.33
N ASP A 165 -16.73 -14.22 -13.99
CA ASP A 165 -15.85 -14.94 -14.91
C ASP A 165 -15.33 -16.22 -14.25
N PRO A 166 -16.13 -17.31 -14.31
CA PRO A 166 -15.79 -18.55 -13.63
C PRO A 166 -14.46 -19.16 -14.10
N LEU A 167 -14.15 -19.09 -15.40
CA LEU A 167 -12.91 -19.64 -15.94
C LEU A 167 -11.69 -18.95 -15.35
N LEU A 168 -11.67 -17.62 -15.41
CA LEU A 168 -10.56 -16.80 -14.88
C LEU A 168 -10.48 -16.91 -13.36
N GLY A 169 -11.60 -16.73 -12.68
CA GLY A 169 -11.67 -16.71 -11.23
C GLY A 169 -11.23 -18.05 -10.60
N TRP A 170 -11.79 -19.17 -11.06
CA TRP A 170 -11.44 -20.49 -10.55
C TRP A 170 -10.00 -20.90 -10.89
N ALA A 171 -9.53 -20.62 -12.11
CA ALA A 171 -8.16 -20.93 -12.48
C ALA A 171 -7.14 -20.19 -11.60
N MET A 172 -7.36 -18.89 -11.34
CA MET A 172 -6.50 -18.11 -10.45
C MET A 172 -6.57 -18.61 -9.00
N LEU A 173 -7.78 -18.88 -8.49
CA LEU A 173 -8.00 -19.34 -7.11
C LEU A 173 -7.35 -20.72 -6.88
N VAL A 174 -7.59 -21.67 -7.77
CA VAL A 174 -7.00 -23.02 -7.69
C VAL A 174 -5.48 -22.95 -7.77
N THR A 175 -4.94 -22.13 -8.67
CA THR A 175 -3.48 -21.92 -8.77
C THR A 175 -2.90 -21.36 -7.49
N PHE A 176 -3.55 -20.36 -6.90
CA PHE A 176 -3.12 -19.77 -5.64
C PHE A 176 -3.07 -20.81 -4.52
N PHE A 177 -4.13 -21.61 -4.33
CA PHE A 177 -4.16 -22.63 -3.30
C PHE A 177 -3.20 -23.78 -3.57
N ALA A 178 -3.07 -24.22 -4.82
CA ALA A 178 -2.14 -25.27 -5.20
C ALA A 178 -0.68 -24.89 -4.91
N LEU A 179 -0.29 -23.64 -5.22
CA LEU A 179 1.05 -23.14 -4.92
C LEU A 179 1.24 -22.88 -3.41
N SER A 180 0.17 -22.48 -2.69
CA SER A 180 0.20 -22.27 -1.23
C SER A 180 0.26 -23.59 -0.44
N ALA A 181 -0.14 -24.72 -1.05
CA ALA A 181 -0.20 -26.01 -0.36
C ALA A 181 1.20 -26.58 -0.01
N SER A 182 2.27 -26.07 -0.60
CA SER A 182 3.63 -26.54 -0.35
C SER A 182 4.59 -25.38 -0.10
N ASP A 183 5.16 -25.30 1.11
CA ASP A 183 6.15 -24.28 1.49
C ASP A 183 7.36 -24.26 0.53
N ARG A 184 7.74 -25.40 -0.04
CA ARG A 184 8.86 -25.48 -0.97
C ARG A 184 8.54 -24.80 -2.29
N ILE A 185 7.33 -24.96 -2.81
CA ILE A 185 6.86 -24.37 -4.07
C ILE A 185 6.60 -22.87 -3.84
N ALA A 186 5.97 -22.53 -2.73
CA ALA A 186 5.66 -21.12 -2.38
C ALA A 186 6.93 -20.25 -2.22
N ARG A 187 8.06 -20.85 -1.82
CA ARG A 187 9.36 -20.14 -1.78
C ARG A 187 9.98 -19.93 -3.15
N MET A 188 9.68 -20.80 -4.12
CA MET A 188 10.21 -20.67 -5.49
C MET A 188 9.34 -19.74 -6.33
N ILE A 189 8.03 -19.86 -6.22
CA ILE A 189 7.05 -19.05 -6.94
C ILE A 189 6.02 -18.58 -5.93
N PRO A 190 6.03 -17.27 -5.58
CA PRO A 190 4.99 -16.71 -4.70
C PRO A 190 3.59 -17.03 -5.25
N PRO A 191 2.68 -17.57 -4.43
CA PRO A 191 1.36 -18.03 -4.89
C PRO A 191 0.56 -16.96 -5.65
N ILE A 192 0.66 -15.72 -5.20
CA ILE A 192 0.02 -14.56 -5.85
C ILE A 192 0.58 -14.35 -7.26
N LEU A 193 1.91 -14.45 -7.42
CA LEU A 193 2.55 -14.28 -8.72
C LEU A 193 2.13 -15.40 -9.69
N GLY A 194 2.06 -16.63 -9.20
CA GLY A 194 1.58 -17.76 -10.00
C GLY A 194 0.13 -17.58 -10.46
N ALA A 195 -0.75 -17.15 -9.57
CA ALA A 195 -2.14 -16.85 -9.90
C ALA A 195 -2.25 -15.73 -10.96
N LEU A 196 -1.44 -14.68 -10.84
CA LEU A 196 -1.40 -13.58 -11.81
C LEU A 196 -0.89 -14.03 -13.18
N ILE A 197 0.15 -14.87 -13.22
CA ILE A 197 0.67 -15.43 -14.48
C ILE A 197 -0.41 -16.26 -15.19
N VAL A 198 -1.10 -17.13 -14.45
CA VAL A 198 -2.20 -17.95 -15.03
C VAL A 198 -3.34 -17.05 -15.50
N GLY A 199 -3.72 -16.03 -14.72
CA GLY A 199 -4.72 -15.05 -15.14
C GLY A 199 -4.32 -14.31 -16.42
N ALA A 200 -3.07 -13.86 -16.51
CA ALA A 200 -2.54 -13.19 -17.70
C ALA A 200 -2.55 -14.13 -18.93
N ILE A 201 -2.14 -15.38 -18.77
CA ILE A 201 -2.17 -16.38 -19.85
C ILE A 201 -3.61 -16.58 -20.36
N ILE A 202 -4.58 -16.73 -19.45
CA ILE A 202 -5.99 -16.90 -19.82
C ILE A 202 -6.50 -15.67 -20.59
N LEU A 203 -6.16 -14.46 -20.15
CA LEU A 203 -6.56 -13.22 -20.81
C LEU A 203 -5.94 -13.08 -22.21
N ILE A 204 -4.71 -13.54 -22.41
CA ILE A 204 -4.02 -13.51 -23.72
C ILE A 204 -4.60 -14.57 -24.67
N VAL A 205 -4.86 -15.76 -24.15
CA VAL A 205 -5.37 -16.89 -24.97
C VAL A 205 -6.85 -16.70 -25.32
N THR A 206 -7.63 -16.13 -24.40
CA THR A 206 -9.03 -15.76 -24.71
C THR A 206 -9.04 -14.38 -25.36
N PRO A 207 -9.69 -14.17 -26.52
CA PRO A 207 -9.67 -12.90 -27.27
C PRO A 207 -10.48 -11.81 -26.56
N ARG A 208 -10.30 -11.63 -25.27
CA ARG A 208 -10.99 -10.64 -24.41
C ARG A 208 -10.19 -9.36 -24.28
N VAL A 209 -8.87 -9.43 -24.45
CA VAL A 209 -8.00 -8.23 -24.49
C VAL A 209 -7.89 -7.81 -25.95
N GLY A 210 -8.72 -6.88 -26.37
CA GLY A 210 -8.59 -6.26 -27.69
C GLY A 210 -7.23 -5.56 -27.80
N ALA A 211 -6.64 -5.55 -29.00
CA ALA A 211 -5.39 -4.84 -29.28
C ALA A 211 -5.44 -3.35 -28.89
N GLN A 212 -6.63 -2.80 -28.70
CA GLN A 212 -6.88 -1.44 -28.19
C GLN A 212 -6.43 -1.25 -26.74
N ALA A 213 -6.38 -2.30 -25.90
CA ALA A 213 -5.89 -2.20 -24.52
C ALA A 213 -4.38 -1.92 -24.45
N LEU A 214 -3.63 -2.27 -25.48
CA LEU A 214 -2.18 -2.00 -25.58
C LEU A 214 -1.86 -0.71 -26.38
N GLY A 215 -2.83 -0.14 -27.06
CA GLY A 215 -2.65 1.02 -27.93
C GLY A 215 -2.62 2.38 -27.22
N GLY A 216 -2.86 2.42 -25.93
CA GLY A 216 -3.03 3.65 -25.17
C GLY A 216 -1.95 3.93 -24.12
N LEU A 217 -0.69 3.51 -24.33
CA LEU A 217 0.40 3.90 -23.43
C LEU A 217 0.62 5.41 -23.54
N ALA A 218 -0.03 6.16 -22.65
CA ALA A 218 0.19 7.59 -22.50
C ALA A 218 0.99 7.85 -21.22
N LEU A 219 1.97 8.75 -21.32
CA LEU A 219 2.67 9.21 -20.12
C LEU A 219 1.69 9.96 -19.22
N ALA A 220 1.52 9.49 -17.99
CA ALA A 220 0.66 10.16 -17.02
C ALA A 220 1.14 11.60 -16.81
N ARG A 221 0.22 12.56 -16.98
CA ARG A 221 0.48 13.96 -16.64
C ARG A 221 -0.22 14.24 -15.33
N PRO A 222 0.50 14.18 -14.19
CA PRO A 222 -0.11 14.42 -12.90
C PRO A 222 -0.64 15.85 -12.81
N GLN A 223 -1.87 16.00 -12.42
CA GLN A 223 -2.52 17.27 -12.17
C GLN A 223 -2.58 17.51 -10.68
N LEU A 224 -2.20 18.70 -10.25
CA LEU A 224 -2.43 19.13 -8.87
C LEU A 224 -3.92 19.44 -8.70
N ALA A 225 -4.60 18.58 -7.96
CA ALA A 225 -5.99 18.84 -7.59
C ALA A 225 -6.02 19.96 -6.53
N GLY A 226 -6.84 20.98 -6.77
CA GLY A 226 -7.12 21.98 -5.76
C GLY A 226 -7.79 21.34 -4.54
N ALA A 227 -7.43 21.77 -3.33
CA ALA A 227 -8.10 21.34 -2.11
C ALA A 227 -9.29 22.27 -1.83
N ALA A 228 -10.45 21.70 -1.57
CA ALA A 228 -11.61 22.42 -1.05
C ALA A 228 -11.87 21.94 0.39
N PHE A 229 -12.34 22.86 1.24
CA PHE A 229 -12.61 22.57 2.64
C PHE A 229 -14.09 22.82 2.91
N SER A 230 -14.83 21.75 3.16
CA SER A 230 -16.20 21.83 3.65
C SER A 230 -16.30 21.25 5.06
N TRP A 231 -17.14 21.86 5.89
CA TRP A 231 -17.30 21.42 7.28
C TRP A 231 -17.80 19.98 7.36
N GLN A 232 -18.69 19.60 6.44
CA GLN A 232 -19.22 18.25 6.35
C GLN A 232 -18.11 17.22 6.08
N ALA A 233 -17.28 17.47 5.06
CA ALA A 233 -16.17 16.59 4.71
C ALA A 233 -15.17 16.46 5.86
N MET A 234 -14.88 17.57 6.57
CA MET A 234 -13.96 17.56 7.70
C MET A 234 -14.41 16.66 8.84
N ILE A 235 -15.69 16.71 9.23
CA ILE A 235 -16.22 15.88 10.32
C ILE A 235 -16.25 14.41 9.88
N GLU A 236 -16.66 14.16 8.65
CA GLU A 236 -16.90 12.80 8.17
C GLU A 236 -15.62 12.01 7.88
N LEU A 237 -14.60 12.64 7.28
CA LEU A 237 -13.43 11.93 6.77
C LEU A 237 -12.14 12.16 7.56
N VAL A 238 -11.91 13.35 8.14
CA VAL A 238 -10.61 13.68 8.71
C VAL A 238 -10.25 12.79 9.89
N VAL A 239 -11.19 12.58 10.81
CA VAL A 239 -10.95 11.75 11.99
C VAL A 239 -10.77 10.27 11.63
N PRO A 240 -11.66 9.64 10.82
CA PRO A 240 -11.45 8.27 10.38
C PRO A 240 -10.16 8.06 9.57
N LEU A 241 -9.79 9.01 8.69
CA LEU A 241 -8.54 8.95 7.94
C LEU A 241 -7.32 9.06 8.86
N ALA A 242 -7.34 9.94 9.85
CA ALA A 242 -6.26 10.05 10.83
C ALA A 242 -6.14 8.79 11.69
N ILE A 243 -7.26 8.19 12.12
CA ILE A 243 -7.27 6.94 12.88
C ILE A 243 -6.72 5.78 12.03
N THR A 244 -7.12 5.67 10.77
CA THR A 244 -6.60 4.63 9.88
C THR A 244 -5.11 4.81 9.60
N GLY A 245 -4.66 6.04 9.36
CA GLY A 245 -3.24 6.34 9.14
C GLY A 245 -2.37 6.04 10.36
N LEU A 246 -2.83 6.36 11.56
CA LEU A 246 -2.09 6.11 12.80
C LEU A 246 -2.23 4.67 13.29
N GLY A 247 -3.43 4.08 13.20
CA GLY A 247 -3.77 2.82 13.85
C GLY A 247 -3.43 1.59 13.03
N VAL A 248 -3.76 1.58 11.74
CA VAL A 248 -3.61 0.39 10.89
C VAL A 248 -2.14 0.15 10.54
N GLU A 249 -1.35 1.20 10.37
CA GLU A 249 0.05 1.10 9.99
C GLU A 249 0.99 0.77 11.16
N LYS A 250 0.53 0.90 12.41
CA LYS A 250 1.28 0.49 13.59
C LYS A 250 1.53 -1.03 13.64
N ALA A 251 0.57 -1.84 13.18
CA ALA A 251 0.62 -3.28 13.33
C ALA A 251 1.74 -3.96 12.50
N PRO A 252 1.97 -3.63 11.20
CA PRO A 252 3.05 -4.23 10.41
C PRO A 252 4.42 -3.55 10.58
N GLY A 253 4.49 -2.27 10.95
CA GLY A 253 5.74 -1.52 11.04
C GLY A 253 6.57 -1.85 12.29
N PHE A 254 5.92 -2.18 13.39
CA PHE A 254 6.59 -2.41 14.67
C PHE A 254 7.50 -3.66 14.69
N PRO A 255 7.12 -4.83 14.13
CA PRO A 255 8.00 -5.99 14.04
C PRO A 255 9.22 -5.78 13.15
N ILE A 256 9.09 -4.98 12.09
CA ILE A 256 10.21 -4.69 11.15
C ILE A 256 11.30 -3.87 11.85
N LEU A 257 10.91 -2.89 12.67
CA LEU A 257 11.85 -2.07 13.43
C LEU A 257 12.50 -2.86 14.58
N GLN A 258 11.81 -3.83 15.18
CA GLN A 258 12.37 -4.70 16.19
C GLN A 258 13.26 -5.80 15.62
N GLY A 259 12.95 -6.30 14.42
CA GLY A 259 13.75 -7.33 13.75
C GLY A 259 15.06 -6.81 13.13
N GLY A 260 15.14 -5.53 12.82
CA GLY A 260 16.33 -4.90 12.22
C GLY A 260 17.45 -4.52 13.19
N GLY A 261 17.24 -4.67 14.48
CA GLY A 261 18.15 -4.09 15.47
C GLY A 261 18.63 -4.93 16.64
N ARG A 262 18.24 -6.19 16.80
CA ARG A 262 18.82 -7.06 17.85
C ARG A 262 18.58 -8.53 17.53
N LYS A 263 19.68 -9.22 17.17
CA LYS A 263 19.80 -10.63 17.55
C LYS A 263 20.18 -10.67 19.04
N PRO A 264 19.58 -11.59 19.83
CA PRO A 264 19.97 -11.81 21.23
C PRO A 264 21.44 -12.29 21.34
#